data_94a0e07984dd7b68dd454f9d9e9d30f4
#
_entry.id   94a0e07984dd7b68dd454f9d9e9d30f4
#
_cell.length_a   1.000
_cell.length_b   1.000
_cell.length_c   1.000
_cell.angle_alpha   90.00
_cell.angle_beta   90.00
_cell.angle_gamma   90.00
#
_symmetry.space_group_name_H-M   'P 1'
#
loop_
_entity.id
_entity.type
_entity.pdbx_description
1 polymer ?
#
loop_
_entity_poly.entity_id
_entity_poly.type
_entity_poly.pdbx_seq_one_letter_code
_entity_poly.pdbx_strand_id
1 'polypeptide(L)'
;MTGLDPAVDELVEVAVVITDYDLTPVDEGFQVVIKPSAAAVDQMGDFVREMHASSGLLDELEGGLSLPEAQTQVLEYIKRFVPDAQSAPLAGNTIGTDRMFLQKYMPDVHEYLHYRNIDVSTIKELSKQWFPKAYYQSPDKNGGHRALADILESIRELAYYRSAVFVDQPGPETKELKAISESIAEAWASRL
;
A
#
# COMPACT_ATOMS: atom_id res chain seq x y z
N MET A 1 1.21 -0.74 13.20
CA MET A 1 -0.01 -0.26 13.87
C MET A 1 -0.25 -1.16 15.09
N THR A 2 -0.84 -0.65 16.16
CA THR A 2 -1.20 -1.45 17.36
C THR A 2 -2.43 -2.34 17.12
N GLY A 3 -3.16 -2.08 16.07
CA GLY A 3 -4.35 -2.80 15.60
C GLY A 3 -4.90 -2.16 14.34
N LEU A 4 -6.16 -2.44 13.98
CA LEU A 4 -6.76 -1.99 12.73
C LEU A 4 -7.89 -0.96 12.89
N ASP A 5 -8.23 -0.57 14.14
CA ASP A 5 -9.22 0.46 14.40
C ASP A 5 -8.54 1.82 14.61
N PRO A 6 -8.58 2.74 13.64
CA PRO A 6 -7.93 4.04 13.79
C PRO A 6 -8.52 4.88 14.92
N ALA A 7 -9.69 4.52 15.48
CA ALA A 7 -10.25 5.27 16.63
C ALA A 7 -9.43 5.09 17.91
N VAL A 8 -8.85 3.92 18.11
CA VAL A 8 -8.14 3.52 19.33
C VAL A 8 -6.70 3.05 19.09
N ASP A 9 -6.39 2.55 17.89
CA ASP A 9 -5.06 2.07 17.55
C ASP A 9 -4.16 3.17 16.98
N GLU A 10 -2.86 3.00 17.15
CA GLU A 10 -1.84 3.98 16.77
C GLU A 10 -0.83 3.41 15.77
N LEU A 11 -0.16 4.31 15.02
CA LEU A 11 0.97 3.97 14.18
C LEU A 11 2.20 3.63 15.04
N VAL A 12 2.90 2.55 14.69
CA VAL A 12 4.15 2.13 15.35
C VAL A 12 5.33 2.07 14.38
N GLU A 13 5.06 1.92 13.10
CA GLU A 13 6.07 1.95 12.04
C GLU A 13 5.41 2.45 10.75
N VAL A 14 6.12 3.30 10.02
CA VAL A 14 5.77 3.72 8.67
C VAL A 14 6.98 3.52 7.77
N ALA A 15 6.76 2.90 6.62
CA ALA A 15 7.74 2.83 5.55
C ALA A 15 7.16 3.38 4.26
N VAL A 16 8.04 3.87 3.38
CA VAL A 16 7.69 4.41 2.07
C VAL A 16 8.73 3.96 1.05
N VAL A 17 8.27 3.45 -0.08
CA VAL A 17 9.08 3.21 -1.26
C VAL A 17 8.45 3.99 -2.42
N ILE A 18 9.23 4.83 -3.07
CA ILE A 18 8.78 5.53 -4.28
C ILE A 18 9.19 4.69 -5.49
N THR A 19 8.26 4.49 -6.41
CA THR A 19 8.51 3.79 -7.68
C THR A 19 8.05 4.62 -8.86
N ASP A 20 8.60 4.34 -10.04
CA ASP A 20 7.94 4.70 -11.29
C ASP A 20 6.74 3.77 -11.60
N TYR A 21 6.05 4.02 -12.73
CA TYR A 21 4.94 3.15 -13.18
C TYR A 21 5.40 1.81 -13.78
N ASP A 22 6.71 1.60 -13.93
CA ASP A 22 7.28 0.29 -14.23
C ASP A 22 7.57 -0.53 -12.97
N LEU A 23 7.21 0.02 -11.80
CA LEU A 23 7.39 -0.56 -10.47
C LEU A 23 8.85 -0.68 -10.06
N THR A 24 9.72 0.16 -10.64
CA THR A 24 11.14 0.23 -10.29
C THR A 24 11.30 1.22 -9.13
N PRO A 25 11.79 0.77 -7.95
CA PRO A 25 12.10 1.67 -6.85
C PRO A 25 13.16 2.71 -7.24
N VAL A 26 12.96 3.97 -6.85
CA VAL A 26 13.92 5.06 -7.13
C VAL A 26 15.12 5.03 -6.18
N ASP A 27 14.96 4.43 -4.99
CA ASP A 27 16.01 4.19 -4.00
C ASP A 27 15.65 2.98 -3.10
N GLU A 28 16.36 2.82 -2.00
CA GLU A 28 16.14 1.71 -1.05
C GLU A 28 14.88 1.88 -0.19
N GLY A 29 14.19 3.02 -0.27
CA GLY A 29 13.05 3.35 0.56
C GLY A 29 13.43 4.03 1.87
N PHE A 30 12.42 4.41 2.63
CA PHE A 30 12.52 5.04 3.94
C PHE A 30 11.64 4.32 4.94
N GLN A 31 12.11 4.15 6.17
CA GLN A 31 11.27 3.64 7.26
C GLN A 31 11.58 4.37 8.56
N VAL A 32 10.57 4.46 9.42
CA VAL A 32 10.67 5.09 10.73
C VAL A 32 9.79 4.37 11.75
N VAL A 33 10.36 4.09 12.93
CA VAL A 33 9.62 3.57 14.06
C VAL A 33 9.06 4.75 14.86
N ILE A 34 7.81 4.62 15.28
CA ILE A 34 7.06 5.66 16.00
C ILE A 34 6.76 5.13 17.39
N LYS A 35 7.06 5.93 18.40
CA LYS A 35 6.73 5.61 19.79
C LYS A 35 5.22 5.81 20.03
N PRO A 36 4.46 4.72 20.26
CA PRO A 36 3.04 4.83 20.58
C PRO A 36 2.83 5.27 22.03
N SER A 37 1.60 5.65 22.37
CA SER A 37 1.20 5.87 23.75
C SER A 37 1.22 4.56 24.55
N ALA A 38 1.42 4.65 25.87
CA ALA A 38 1.34 3.48 26.75
C ALA A 38 -0.03 2.80 26.67
N ALA A 39 -1.11 3.59 26.55
CA ALA A 39 -2.46 3.06 26.40
C ALA A 39 -2.62 2.22 25.13
N ALA A 40 -2.07 2.66 24.00
CA ALA A 40 -2.11 1.89 22.74
C ALA A 40 -1.29 0.60 22.83
N VAL A 41 -0.18 0.60 23.55
CA VAL A 41 0.61 -0.61 23.80
C VAL A 41 -0.15 -1.56 24.72
N ASP A 42 -0.77 -1.07 25.80
CA ASP A 42 -1.48 -1.91 26.77
C ASP A 42 -2.70 -2.63 26.15
N GLN A 43 -3.42 -1.96 25.26
CA GLN A 43 -4.59 -2.52 24.59
C GLN A 43 -4.29 -3.36 23.34
N MET A 44 -3.01 -3.43 22.91
CA MET A 44 -2.58 -4.22 21.76
C MET A 44 -2.97 -5.69 21.93
N GLY A 45 -3.75 -6.23 21.00
CA GLY A 45 -4.18 -7.63 21.03
C GLY A 45 -3.00 -8.60 20.95
N ASP A 46 -3.17 -9.80 21.53
CA ASP A 46 -2.11 -10.82 21.64
C ASP A 46 -1.47 -11.16 20.28
N PHE A 47 -2.28 -11.31 19.24
CA PHE A 47 -1.78 -11.60 17.89
C PHE A 47 -0.84 -10.50 17.36
N VAL A 48 -1.23 -9.23 17.51
CA VAL A 48 -0.43 -8.09 17.03
C VAL A 48 0.84 -7.96 17.86
N ARG A 49 0.75 -8.15 19.17
CA ARG A 49 1.89 -8.12 20.09
C ARG A 49 2.90 -9.21 19.75
N GLU A 50 2.45 -10.45 19.52
CA GLU A 50 3.32 -11.56 19.14
C GLU A 50 3.99 -11.32 17.78
N MET A 51 3.25 -10.80 16.81
CA MET A 51 3.75 -10.42 15.49
C MET A 51 4.86 -9.35 15.61
N HIS A 52 4.64 -8.29 16.39
CA HIS A 52 5.66 -7.25 16.60
C HIS A 52 6.85 -7.74 17.44
N ALA A 53 6.65 -8.65 18.38
CA ALA A 53 7.74 -9.27 19.12
C ALA A 53 8.60 -10.14 18.22
N SER A 54 7.98 -10.98 17.37
CA SER A 54 8.70 -11.89 16.46
C SER A 54 9.50 -11.14 15.37
N SER A 55 9.03 -9.95 14.95
CA SER A 55 9.74 -9.09 13.98
C SER A 55 10.78 -8.16 14.64
N GLY A 56 10.89 -8.18 15.98
CA GLY A 56 11.78 -7.28 16.74
C GLY A 56 11.26 -5.85 16.86
N LEU A 57 10.15 -5.49 16.22
CA LEU A 57 9.61 -4.13 16.25
C LEU A 57 9.19 -3.71 17.67
N LEU A 58 8.67 -4.64 18.47
CA LEU A 58 8.20 -4.33 19.83
C LEU A 58 9.31 -3.73 20.70
N ASP A 59 10.54 -4.22 20.58
CA ASP A 59 11.71 -3.75 21.35
C ASP A 59 12.20 -2.37 20.88
N GLU A 60 11.87 -1.97 19.65
CA GLU A 60 12.27 -0.69 19.07
C GLU A 60 11.31 0.46 19.44
N LEU A 61 10.07 0.16 19.87
CA LEU A 61 9.01 1.16 20.07
C LEU A 61 9.38 2.25 21.08
N GLU A 62 10.06 1.88 22.17
CA GLU A 62 10.44 2.86 23.22
C GLU A 62 11.44 3.90 22.67
N GLY A 63 12.32 3.49 21.74
CA GLY A 63 13.28 4.37 21.07
C GLY A 63 12.74 5.07 19.83
N GLY A 64 11.48 4.82 19.45
CA GLY A 64 10.84 5.42 18.30
C GLY A 64 10.69 6.93 18.39
N LEU A 65 10.54 7.57 17.22
CA LEU A 65 10.30 9.01 17.14
C LEU A 65 8.89 9.38 17.65
N SER A 66 8.72 10.63 18.01
CA SER A 66 7.38 11.18 18.18
C SER A 66 6.64 11.20 16.83
N LEU A 67 5.31 11.10 16.88
CA LEU A 67 4.48 11.12 15.68
C LEU A 67 4.69 12.37 14.80
N PRO A 68 4.81 13.62 15.34
CA PRO A 68 5.09 14.80 14.53
C PRO A 68 6.47 14.76 13.84
N GLU A 69 7.50 14.25 14.51
CA GLU A 69 8.84 14.09 13.93
C GLU A 69 8.81 13.06 12.80
N ALA A 70 8.16 11.92 13.03
CA ALA A 70 7.99 10.88 12.02
C ALA A 70 7.23 11.40 10.80
N GLN A 71 6.10 12.12 11.00
CA GLN A 71 5.36 12.75 9.90
C GLN A 71 6.25 13.69 9.06
N THR A 72 7.03 14.52 9.74
CA THR A 72 7.94 15.46 9.05
C THR A 72 8.93 14.71 8.18
N GLN A 73 9.61 13.69 8.73
CA GLN A 73 10.60 12.91 7.99
C GLN A 73 10.00 12.14 6.81
N VAL A 74 8.81 11.51 7.01
CA VAL A 74 8.08 10.83 5.93
C VAL A 74 7.73 11.80 4.81
N LEU A 75 7.21 12.98 5.15
CA LEU A 75 6.84 14.00 4.16
C LEU A 75 8.05 14.55 3.40
N GLU A 76 9.16 14.82 4.10
CA GLU A 76 10.41 15.28 3.48
C GLU A 76 10.97 14.22 2.52
N TYR A 77 10.94 12.95 2.90
CA TYR A 77 11.34 11.85 2.02
C TYR A 77 10.48 11.82 0.75
N ILE A 78 9.15 11.87 0.88
CA ILE A 78 8.24 11.87 -0.28
C ILE A 78 8.52 13.06 -1.19
N LYS A 79 8.65 14.28 -0.65
CA LYS A 79 8.91 15.51 -1.42
C LYS A 79 10.22 15.48 -2.20
N ARG A 80 11.21 14.74 -1.75
CA ARG A 80 12.48 14.59 -2.46
C ARG A 80 12.31 13.98 -3.85
N PHE A 81 11.41 13.01 -3.99
CA PHE A 81 11.20 12.28 -5.24
C PHE A 81 9.90 12.66 -5.96
N VAL A 82 8.96 13.23 -5.23
CA VAL A 82 7.64 13.67 -5.72
C VAL A 82 7.47 15.15 -5.37
N PRO A 83 8.04 16.07 -6.16
CA PRO A 83 8.03 17.50 -5.83
C PRO A 83 6.63 18.14 -5.95
N ASP A 84 5.76 17.59 -6.78
CA ASP A 84 4.42 18.11 -7.01
C ASP A 84 3.41 17.43 -6.08
N ALA A 85 2.80 18.22 -5.19
CA ALA A 85 1.75 17.70 -4.32
C ALA A 85 0.57 17.16 -5.14
N GLN A 86 -0.12 16.15 -4.58
CA GLN A 86 -1.29 15.49 -5.16
C GLN A 86 -1.05 14.84 -6.54
N SER A 87 0.20 14.49 -6.86
CA SER A 87 0.56 13.82 -8.12
C SER A 87 0.72 12.30 -7.98
N ALA A 88 1.23 11.81 -6.85
CA ALA A 88 1.47 10.39 -6.63
C ALA A 88 0.35 9.74 -5.81
N PRO A 89 -0.28 8.66 -6.31
CA PRO A 89 -1.25 7.87 -5.55
C PRO A 89 -0.57 7.05 -4.44
N LEU A 90 -1.29 6.81 -3.35
CA LEU A 90 -0.89 5.83 -2.35
C LEU A 90 -1.13 4.42 -2.89
N ALA A 91 -0.14 3.54 -2.77
CA ALA A 91 -0.17 2.17 -3.28
C ALA A 91 0.20 1.15 -2.20
N GLY A 92 -0.41 -0.04 -2.26
CA GLY A 92 -0.12 -1.15 -1.36
C GLY A 92 -1.25 -2.18 -1.30
N ASN A 93 -1.10 -3.19 -0.44
CA ASN A 93 -2.16 -4.17 -0.18
C ASN A 93 -3.12 -3.66 0.87
N THR A 94 -4.44 -3.71 0.59
CA THR A 94 -5.50 -3.21 1.49
C THR A 94 -5.28 -1.75 1.91
N ILE A 95 -4.71 -0.99 1.00
CA ILE A 95 -4.15 0.34 1.24
C ILE A 95 -5.15 1.37 1.80
N GLY A 96 -6.43 1.07 1.71
CA GLY A 96 -7.48 1.88 2.33
C GLY A 96 -7.34 2.00 3.85
N THR A 97 -6.89 0.93 4.50
CA THR A 97 -6.62 0.93 5.96
C THR A 97 -5.45 1.87 6.29
N ASP A 98 -4.35 1.76 5.55
CA ASP A 98 -3.19 2.66 5.74
C ASP A 98 -3.60 4.12 5.51
N ARG A 99 -4.41 4.39 4.49
CA ARG A 99 -4.91 5.74 4.23
C ARG A 99 -5.74 6.31 5.38
N MET A 100 -6.57 5.49 6.04
CA MET A 100 -7.33 5.94 7.22
C MET A 100 -6.40 6.34 8.38
N PHE A 101 -5.34 5.55 8.62
CA PHE A 101 -4.34 5.89 9.63
C PHE A 101 -3.54 7.13 9.27
N LEU A 102 -3.11 7.28 8.00
CA LEU A 102 -2.43 8.50 7.55
C LEU A 102 -3.32 9.73 7.70
N GLN A 103 -4.60 9.63 7.34
CA GLN A 103 -5.55 10.74 7.49
C GLN A 103 -5.67 11.22 8.94
N LYS A 104 -5.66 10.28 9.89
CA LYS A 104 -5.78 10.60 11.32
C LYS A 104 -4.46 11.06 11.94
N TYR A 105 -3.38 10.35 11.66
CA TYR A 105 -2.12 10.48 12.41
C TYR A 105 -1.04 11.27 11.66
N MET A 106 -1.10 11.31 10.33
CA MET A 106 -0.15 12.04 9.47
C MET A 106 -0.89 12.85 8.39
N PRO A 107 -1.75 13.82 8.80
CA PRO A 107 -2.60 14.55 7.85
C PRO A 107 -1.81 15.27 6.77
N ASP A 108 -0.62 15.83 7.06
CA ASP A 108 0.21 16.51 6.06
C ASP A 108 0.70 15.54 4.97
N VAL A 109 1.01 14.29 5.34
CA VAL A 109 1.35 13.23 4.38
C VAL A 109 0.12 12.86 3.56
N HIS A 110 -1.02 12.64 4.22
CA HIS A 110 -2.28 12.29 3.57
C HIS A 110 -2.69 13.34 2.53
N GLU A 111 -2.63 14.63 2.87
CA GLU A 111 -3.02 15.74 2.00
C GLU A 111 -2.03 15.97 0.85
N TYR A 112 -0.76 15.61 1.04
CA TYR A 112 0.26 15.70 0.00
C TYR A 112 0.07 14.65 -1.09
N LEU A 113 -0.47 13.47 -0.77
CA LEU A 113 -0.69 12.38 -1.70
C LEU A 113 -1.93 12.64 -2.58
N HIS A 114 -1.92 12.07 -3.79
CA HIS A 114 -3.11 12.08 -4.65
C HIS A 114 -4.26 11.33 -3.95
N TYR A 115 -5.51 11.76 -4.18
CA TYR A 115 -6.69 11.17 -3.52
C TYR A 115 -6.98 9.71 -3.93
N ARG A 116 -6.51 9.27 -5.10
CA ARG A 116 -6.69 7.90 -5.59
C ARG A 116 -5.70 6.94 -4.92
N ASN A 117 -6.15 5.67 -4.80
CA ASN A 117 -5.31 4.57 -4.37
C ASN A 117 -4.99 3.63 -5.54
N ILE A 118 -3.85 2.94 -5.43
CA ILE A 118 -3.55 1.73 -6.19
C ILE A 118 -3.57 0.58 -5.19
N ASP A 119 -4.68 -0.15 -5.13
CA ASP A 119 -4.83 -1.26 -4.19
C ASP A 119 -4.50 -2.58 -4.87
N VAL A 120 -3.37 -3.16 -4.51
CA VAL A 120 -2.89 -4.44 -5.02
C VAL A 120 -3.83 -5.58 -4.64
N SER A 121 -4.47 -5.50 -3.46
CA SER A 121 -5.45 -6.48 -3.02
C SER A 121 -6.69 -6.53 -3.94
N THR A 122 -7.07 -5.42 -4.55
CA THR A 122 -8.14 -5.40 -5.55
C THR A 122 -7.77 -6.22 -6.78
N ILE A 123 -6.55 -6.04 -7.31
CA ILE A 123 -6.06 -6.82 -8.46
C ILE A 123 -6.00 -8.31 -8.10
N LYS A 124 -5.50 -8.63 -6.92
CA LYS A 124 -5.44 -9.98 -6.39
C LYS A 124 -6.82 -10.64 -6.31
N GLU A 125 -7.81 -9.96 -5.75
CA GLU A 125 -9.18 -10.48 -5.59
C GLU A 125 -9.87 -10.71 -6.93
N LEU A 126 -9.71 -9.78 -7.89
CA LEU A 126 -10.20 -9.97 -9.26
C LEU A 126 -9.47 -11.13 -9.96
N SER A 127 -8.17 -11.26 -9.79
CA SER A 127 -7.39 -12.36 -10.36
C SER A 127 -7.83 -13.72 -9.83
N LYS A 128 -8.22 -13.80 -8.56
CA LYS A 128 -8.76 -15.03 -7.97
C LYS A 128 -10.02 -15.52 -8.70
N GLN A 129 -10.87 -14.59 -9.15
CA GLN A 129 -12.12 -14.92 -9.85
C GLN A 129 -11.93 -15.13 -11.36
N TRP A 130 -11.15 -14.26 -11.99
CA TRP A 130 -11.04 -14.24 -13.46
C TRP A 130 -9.87 -15.07 -13.99
N PHE A 131 -8.78 -15.17 -13.22
CA PHE A 131 -7.53 -15.83 -13.58
C PHE A 131 -7.01 -16.73 -12.43
N PRO A 132 -7.79 -17.75 -11.99
CA PRO A 132 -7.44 -18.53 -10.79
C PRO A 132 -6.06 -19.19 -10.88
N LYS A 133 -5.61 -19.59 -12.06
CA LYS A 133 -4.26 -20.13 -12.24
C LYS A 133 -3.18 -19.12 -11.91
N ALA A 134 -3.34 -17.87 -12.35
CA ALA A 134 -2.40 -16.80 -11.99
C ALA A 134 -2.44 -16.51 -10.49
N TYR A 135 -3.63 -16.48 -9.88
CA TYR A 135 -3.76 -16.27 -8.44
C TYR A 135 -2.99 -17.32 -7.62
N TYR A 136 -3.14 -18.61 -7.93
CA TYR A 136 -2.49 -19.69 -7.19
C TYR A 136 -0.98 -19.86 -7.48
N GLN A 137 -0.45 -19.17 -8.48
CA GLN A 137 0.98 -19.15 -8.81
C GLN A 137 1.64 -17.80 -8.45
N SER A 138 0.93 -16.94 -7.73
CA SER A 138 1.53 -15.69 -7.25
C SER A 138 2.68 -15.97 -6.28
N PRO A 139 3.74 -15.15 -6.26
CA PRO A 139 4.89 -15.37 -5.39
C PRO A 139 4.51 -15.44 -3.92
N ASP A 140 5.08 -16.41 -3.20
CA ASP A 140 4.89 -16.54 -1.76
C ASP A 140 5.39 -15.28 -1.04
N LYS A 141 4.67 -14.90 0.02
CA LYS A 141 5.11 -13.85 0.94
C LYS A 141 5.87 -14.49 2.10
N ASN A 142 7.04 -13.96 2.40
CA ASN A 142 7.89 -14.49 3.47
C ASN A 142 7.54 -13.94 4.86
N GLY A 143 6.63 -12.96 4.92
CA GLY A 143 6.00 -12.50 6.15
C GLY A 143 6.97 -11.94 7.18
N GLY A 144 7.88 -11.03 6.79
CA GLY A 144 8.82 -10.41 7.74
C GLY A 144 8.16 -9.49 8.76
N HIS A 145 6.90 -9.12 8.54
CA HIS A 145 6.10 -8.23 9.38
C HIS A 145 6.80 -6.91 9.76
N ARG A 146 7.70 -6.44 8.87
CA ARG A 146 8.31 -5.12 8.91
C ARG A 146 7.81 -4.32 7.71
N ALA A 147 7.41 -3.09 7.94
CA ALA A 147 6.71 -2.28 6.94
C ALA A 147 7.44 -2.20 5.59
N LEU A 148 8.77 -2.00 5.58
CA LEU A 148 9.54 -1.94 4.34
C LEU A 148 9.55 -3.28 3.58
N ALA A 149 9.70 -4.39 4.28
CA ALA A 149 9.69 -5.72 3.65
C ALA A 149 8.31 -6.02 3.04
N ASP A 150 7.23 -5.71 3.76
CA ASP A 150 5.85 -5.92 3.30
C ASP A 150 5.52 -5.05 2.06
N ILE A 151 6.07 -3.81 1.98
CA ILE A 151 5.95 -2.96 0.79
C ILE A 151 6.66 -3.57 -0.41
N LEU A 152 7.89 -4.05 -0.26
CA LEU A 152 8.64 -4.68 -1.34
C LEU A 152 7.95 -5.95 -1.85
N GLU A 153 7.34 -6.73 -0.96
CA GLU A 153 6.49 -7.86 -1.34
C GLU A 153 5.23 -7.41 -2.10
N SER A 154 4.63 -6.29 -1.73
CA SER A 154 3.47 -5.72 -2.42
C SER A 154 3.82 -5.22 -3.82
N ILE A 155 4.98 -4.58 -3.99
CA ILE A 155 5.50 -4.17 -5.31
C ILE A 155 5.75 -5.40 -6.19
N ARG A 156 6.40 -6.44 -5.64
CA ARG A 156 6.65 -7.71 -6.33
C ARG A 156 5.35 -8.40 -6.75
N GLU A 157 4.34 -8.41 -5.86
CA GLU A 157 3.02 -8.99 -6.15
C GLU A 157 2.33 -8.23 -7.29
N LEU A 158 2.36 -6.89 -7.28
CA LEU A 158 1.80 -6.08 -8.36
C LEU A 158 2.54 -6.31 -9.69
N ALA A 159 3.88 -6.39 -9.67
CA ALA A 159 4.67 -6.68 -10.86
C ALA A 159 4.33 -8.06 -11.45
N TYR A 160 4.11 -9.05 -10.59
CA TYR A 160 3.64 -10.37 -11.01
C TYR A 160 2.27 -10.28 -11.72
N TYR A 161 1.26 -9.65 -11.09
CA TYR A 161 -0.06 -9.53 -11.70
C TYR A 161 -0.03 -8.70 -12.98
N ARG A 162 0.77 -7.64 -13.03
CA ARG A 162 0.98 -6.87 -14.27
C ARG A 162 1.42 -7.75 -15.44
N SER A 163 2.32 -8.69 -15.18
CA SER A 163 2.82 -9.61 -16.22
C SER A 163 1.90 -10.81 -16.51
N ALA A 164 1.09 -11.23 -15.51
CA ALA A 164 0.31 -12.45 -15.63
C ALA A 164 -1.13 -12.25 -16.10
N VAL A 165 -1.73 -11.06 -15.87
CA VAL A 165 -3.16 -10.84 -16.11
C VAL A 165 -3.50 -9.60 -16.92
N PHE A 166 -2.57 -8.64 -17.06
CA PHE A 166 -2.78 -7.49 -17.94
C PHE A 166 -2.25 -7.79 -19.34
N VAL A 167 -2.81 -7.13 -20.34
CA VAL A 167 -2.28 -7.21 -21.71
C VAL A 167 -0.94 -6.50 -21.80
N ASP A 168 -0.05 -7.02 -22.65
CA ASP A 168 1.25 -6.42 -22.91
C ASP A 168 1.12 -4.99 -23.45
N GLN A 169 2.04 -4.13 -23.08
CA GLN A 169 2.11 -2.78 -23.63
C GLN A 169 2.56 -2.82 -25.09
N PRO A 170 2.02 -1.93 -25.94
CA PRO A 170 1.11 -0.79 -25.66
C PRO A 170 -0.37 -1.15 -25.58
N GLY A 171 -0.73 -2.41 -25.53
CA GLY A 171 -2.11 -2.89 -25.52
C GLY A 171 -2.71 -3.01 -26.93
N PRO A 172 -4.04 -3.28 -27.03
CA PRO A 172 -4.72 -3.46 -28.31
C PRO A 172 -4.77 -2.17 -29.12
N GLU A 173 -4.87 -2.32 -30.45
CA GLU A 173 -5.01 -1.21 -31.36
C GLU A 173 -6.30 -0.41 -31.14
N THR A 174 -6.29 0.90 -31.45
CA THR A 174 -7.44 1.82 -31.25
C THR A 174 -8.73 1.28 -31.85
N LYS A 175 -8.66 0.61 -33.02
CA LYS A 175 -9.82 0.01 -33.69
C LYS A 175 -10.45 -1.11 -32.86
N GLU A 176 -9.61 -1.98 -32.28
CA GLU A 176 -10.06 -3.08 -31.41
C GLU A 176 -10.68 -2.54 -30.12
N LEU A 177 -10.05 -1.53 -29.50
CA LEU A 177 -10.56 -0.87 -28.28
C LEU A 177 -11.93 -0.22 -28.54
N LYS A 178 -12.15 0.42 -29.72
CA LYS A 178 -13.46 0.96 -30.09
C LYS A 178 -14.51 -0.15 -30.22
N ALA A 179 -14.18 -1.25 -30.88
CA ALA A 179 -15.10 -2.38 -31.04
C ALA A 179 -15.48 -3.01 -29.67
N ILE A 180 -14.52 -3.16 -28.77
CA ILE A 180 -14.77 -3.62 -27.38
C ILE A 180 -15.70 -2.64 -26.67
N SER A 181 -15.44 -1.34 -26.75
CA SER A 181 -16.26 -0.29 -26.12
C SER A 181 -17.70 -0.30 -26.59
N GLU A 182 -17.91 -0.41 -27.92
CA GLU A 182 -19.22 -0.48 -28.55
C GLU A 182 -19.99 -1.74 -28.12
N SER A 183 -19.33 -2.90 -28.14
CA SER A 183 -19.92 -4.17 -27.68
C SER A 183 -20.37 -4.13 -26.22
N ILE A 184 -19.55 -3.57 -25.34
CA ILE A 184 -19.90 -3.42 -23.91
C ILE A 184 -21.07 -2.44 -23.74
N ALA A 185 -21.06 -1.31 -24.46
CA ALA A 185 -22.13 -0.32 -24.41
C ALA A 185 -23.47 -0.92 -24.87
N GLU A 186 -23.49 -1.70 -25.96
CA GLU A 186 -24.69 -2.41 -26.45
C GLU A 186 -25.21 -3.42 -25.40
N ALA A 187 -24.31 -4.23 -24.82
CA ALA A 187 -24.68 -5.23 -23.82
C ALA A 187 -25.30 -4.61 -22.56
N TRP A 188 -25.00 -3.34 -22.27
CA TRP A 188 -25.51 -2.62 -21.09
C TRP A 188 -26.64 -1.64 -21.40
N ALA A 189 -26.95 -1.39 -22.67
CA ALA A 189 -27.95 -0.38 -23.09
C ALA A 189 -29.35 -0.57 -22.47
N SER A 190 -29.76 -1.83 -22.20
CA SER A 190 -31.06 -2.11 -21.55
C SER A 190 -31.05 -1.97 -20.03
N ARG A 191 -29.91 -1.68 -19.41
CA ARG A 191 -29.73 -1.55 -17.96
C ARG A 191 -29.46 -0.12 -17.51
N LEU A 192 -29.13 0.76 -18.44
CA LEU A 192 -28.89 2.20 -18.24
C LEU A 192 -30.08 3.03 -18.76
#